data_e52f06a19e5a9160e485ed47df673c78
#
_entry.id   e52f06a19e5a9160e485ed47df673c78
#
_cell.length_a   1.000
_cell.length_b   1.000
_cell.length_c   1.000
_cell.angle_alpha   90.00
_cell.angle_beta   90.00
_cell.angle_gamma   90.00
#
_symmetry.space_group_name_H-M   'P 1'
#
loop_
_entity.id
_entity.type
_entity.pdbx_description
1 polymer ?
#
loop_
_entity_poly.entity_id
_entity_poly.type
_entity_poly.pdbx_seq_one_letter_code
_entity_poly.pdbx_strand_id
1 'polypeptide(L)'
;MPTNTGELNLFLLKADGLVRCRWDGKSDRAEILNSALDGEIVREVAADPFEPKRLYAATLTEIHVSEDGGETWKWLPSGGIDYRDIWTMAVHPTRPDEIYVGTLPAAVYVSENGGRSFRELSAFRNLADYNKWTFPPGPHVAHARCITLDARVPDEIIVGIEEGGIARSRDRGATWEDISGPASATAFPKINDPAGIVPYEMGKHEDGRVYRDVHWITRHPTRLETLFASTGLGTYKSDNGGNSWTKCEYGMGRAYAIPMCNHPTAPDRVYLGAAENGPAAWPGYRTVRAGPYNTVKFSRNTSAQTGGAKTQILRSDDAGASWRVLTDGLPSGYSHMTCGFAVNPLDNNSICVGYTDGAIYATDDAGDRWRRLGIHQDKLYGIRLLPAV
;
A
#
# COMPACT_ATOMS: atom_id res chain seq x y z
N MET A 1 -33.33 2.70 -5.49
CA MET A 1 -32.23 2.80 -4.53
C MET A 1 -31.89 1.36 -4.16
N PRO A 2 -30.64 0.91 -4.28
CA PRO A 2 -30.31 -0.42 -3.80
C PRO A 2 -30.59 -0.47 -2.31
N THR A 3 -31.21 -1.55 -1.86
CA THR A 3 -31.45 -1.82 -0.45
C THR A 3 -30.09 -2.05 0.18
N ASN A 4 -29.62 -1.05 0.94
CA ASN A 4 -28.37 -1.19 1.72
C ASN A 4 -28.61 -2.24 2.81
N THR A 5 -28.25 -3.48 2.54
CA THR A 5 -28.43 -4.61 3.44
C THR A 5 -27.51 -4.57 4.65
N GLY A 6 -26.57 -3.62 4.69
CA GLY A 6 -25.49 -3.58 5.69
C GLY A 6 -24.44 -4.69 5.50
N GLU A 7 -24.61 -5.53 4.49
CA GLU A 7 -23.66 -6.60 4.17
C GLU A 7 -22.47 -6.07 3.38
N LEU A 8 -21.32 -6.71 3.56
CA LEU A 8 -20.05 -6.36 2.94
C LEU A 8 -19.48 -7.55 2.18
N ASN A 9 -18.84 -7.26 1.08
CA ASN A 9 -17.94 -8.19 0.41
C ASN A 9 -16.50 -7.94 0.92
N LEU A 10 -15.95 -8.95 1.58
CA LEU A 10 -14.52 -8.99 1.92
C LEU A 10 -13.80 -9.80 0.85
N PHE A 11 -12.96 -9.12 0.09
CA PHE A 11 -12.11 -9.74 -0.93
C PHE A 11 -10.74 -10.04 -0.35
N LEU A 12 -10.27 -11.27 -0.53
CA LEU A 12 -8.97 -11.76 -0.14
C LEU A 12 -8.13 -11.95 -1.40
N LEU A 13 -7.15 -11.07 -1.59
CA LEU A 13 -6.26 -11.07 -2.75
C LEU A 13 -5.09 -12.00 -2.46
N LYS A 14 -4.94 -13.07 -3.25
CA LYS A 14 -4.01 -14.16 -2.96
C LYS A 14 -2.89 -14.27 -4.00
N ALA A 15 -1.87 -15.05 -3.66
CA ALA A 15 -0.82 -15.44 -4.60
C ALA A 15 -1.29 -16.45 -5.67
N ASP A 16 -2.48 -17.02 -5.49
CA ASP A 16 -3.01 -18.11 -6.31
C ASP A 16 -4.53 -17.98 -6.55
N GLY A 17 -5.06 -16.76 -6.51
CA GLY A 17 -6.47 -16.51 -6.79
C GLY A 17 -7.07 -15.37 -5.97
N LEU A 18 -8.39 -15.26 -6.07
CA LEU A 18 -9.24 -14.30 -5.37
C LEU A 18 -10.33 -15.05 -4.62
N VAL A 19 -10.54 -14.70 -3.35
CA VAL A 19 -11.67 -15.22 -2.56
C VAL A 19 -12.59 -14.07 -2.18
N ARG A 20 -13.90 -14.23 -2.43
CA ARG A 20 -14.93 -13.31 -1.98
C ARG A 20 -15.67 -13.92 -0.79
N CYS A 21 -15.79 -13.15 0.26
CA CYS A 21 -16.52 -13.53 1.46
C CYS A 21 -17.61 -12.51 1.76
N ARG A 22 -18.70 -12.97 2.40
CA ARG A 22 -19.70 -12.10 3.04
C ARG A 22 -19.30 -11.87 4.49
N TRP A 23 -19.36 -10.61 4.92
CA TRP A 23 -19.12 -10.24 6.31
C TRP A 23 -20.07 -9.11 6.74
N ASP A 24 -20.55 -9.14 7.96
CA ASP A 24 -21.50 -8.16 8.51
C ASP A 24 -20.82 -6.96 9.19
N GLY A 25 -19.49 -6.91 9.19
CA GLY A 25 -18.71 -5.87 9.84
C GLY A 25 -18.54 -6.05 11.35
N LYS A 26 -19.22 -7.00 11.98
CA LYS A 26 -19.32 -7.12 13.46
C LYS A 26 -19.00 -8.50 14.00
N SER A 27 -19.39 -9.57 13.30
CA SER A 27 -19.17 -10.94 13.76
C SER A 27 -17.70 -11.35 13.67
N ASP A 28 -17.34 -12.41 14.36
CA ASP A 28 -16.04 -13.08 14.24
C ASP A 28 -15.99 -14.08 13.07
N ARG A 29 -17.01 -14.11 12.22
CA ARG A 29 -17.16 -15.04 11.09
C ARG A 29 -17.39 -14.29 9.80
N ALA A 30 -16.74 -14.77 8.74
CA ALA A 30 -17.02 -14.41 7.36
C ALA A 30 -17.36 -15.69 6.58
N GLU A 31 -18.35 -15.61 5.71
CA GLU A 31 -18.78 -16.72 4.86
C GLU A 31 -18.09 -16.63 3.50
N ILE A 32 -17.40 -17.70 3.09
CA ILE A 32 -16.85 -17.76 1.73
C ILE A 32 -18.00 -17.93 0.75
N LEU A 33 -18.14 -17.02 -0.20
CA LEU A 33 -19.16 -17.04 -1.24
C LEU A 33 -18.66 -17.75 -2.50
N ASN A 34 -17.48 -17.34 -2.99
CA ASN A 34 -16.86 -17.93 -4.18
C ASN A 34 -15.36 -17.68 -4.21
N SER A 35 -14.68 -18.45 -5.08
CA SER A 35 -13.29 -18.23 -5.48
C SER A 35 -13.23 -17.98 -6.99
N ALA A 36 -12.25 -17.21 -7.42
CA ALA A 36 -12.03 -16.85 -8.82
C ALA A 36 -10.56 -16.59 -9.10
N LEU A 37 -10.20 -16.43 -10.37
CA LEU A 37 -8.85 -16.11 -10.84
C LEU A 37 -7.81 -17.14 -10.34
N ASP A 38 -8.18 -18.42 -10.37
CA ASP A 38 -7.36 -19.52 -9.86
C ASP A 38 -6.00 -19.57 -10.57
N GLY A 39 -4.94 -19.65 -9.77
CA GLY A 39 -3.55 -19.65 -10.25
C GLY A 39 -2.97 -18.26 -10.54
N GLU A 40 -3.77 -17.19 -10.45
CA GLU A 40 -3.32 -15.83 -10.68
C GLU A 40 -2.85 -15.16 -9.38
N ILE A 41 -1.80 -14.35 -9.45
CA ILE A 41 -1.40 -13.48 -8.35
C ILE A 41 -2.25 -12.21 -8.40
N VAL A 42 -3.22 -12.08 -7.49
CA VAL A 42 -4.11 -10.91 -7.45
C VAL A 42 -3.47 -9.79 -6.63
N ARG A 43 -3.27 -8.63 -7.26
CA ARG A 43 -2.62 -7.46 -6.67
C ARG A 43 -3.61 -6.42 -6.16
N GLU A 44 -4.72 -6.23 -6.89
CA GLU A 44 -5.70 -5.20 -6.55
C GLU A 44 -7.11 -5.64 -6.92
N VAL A 45 -8.09 -5.20 -6.15
CA VAL A 45 -9.52 -5.19 -6.51
C VAL A 45 -10.07 -3.82 -6.20
N ALA A 46 -10.66 -3.16 -7.19
CA ALA A 46 -11.22 -1.83 -7.07
C ALA A 46 -12.64 -1.79 -7.62
N ALA A 47 -13.53 -1.06 -6.93
CA ALA A 47 -14.89 -0.83 -7.40
C ALA A 47 -14.94 0.36 -8.37
N ASP A 48 -15.82 0.26 -9.36
CA ASP A 48 -16.20 1.40 -10.18
C ASP A 48 -17.13 2.30 -9.36
N PRO A 49 -16.80 3.58 -9.15
CA PRO A 49 -17.66 4.48 -8.36
C PRO A 49 -18.96 4.86 -9.07
N PHE A 50 -19.09 4.61 -10.36
CA PHE A 50 -20.27 4.94 -11.17
C PHE A 50 -21.19 3.75 -11.41
N GLU A 51 -20.62 2.53 -11.39
CA GLU A 51 -21.32 1.26 -11.61
C GLU A 51 -21.07 0.32 -10.42
N PRO A 52 -21.86 0.37 -9.35
CA PRO A 52 -21.56 -0.30 -8.08
C PRO A 52 -21.32 -1.82 -8.18
N LYS A 53 -21.88 -2.49 -9.22
CA LYS A 53 -21.64 -3.92 -9.48
C LYS A 53 -20.38 -4.19 -10.29
N ARG A 54 -19.81 -3.14 -10.90
CA ARG A 54 -18.59 -3.29 -11.69
C ARG A 54 -17.37 -3.21 -10.77
N LEU A 55 -16.59 -4.26 -10.83
CA LEU A 55 -15.30 -4.35 -10.11
C LEU A 55 -14.21 -4.65 -11.13
N TYR A 56 -13.04 -4.12 -10.88
CA TYR A 56 -11.82 -4.48 -11.60
C TYR A 56 -10.87 -5.24 -10.69
N ALA A 57 -10.21 -6.27 -11.24
CA ALA A 57 -9.13 -6.97 -10.57
C ALA A 57 -7.87 -6.90 -11.43
N ALA A 58 -6.78 -6.45 -10.83
CA ALA A 58 -5.45 -6.54 -11.43
C ALA A 58 -4.74 -7.75 -10.86
N THR A 59 -4.36 -8.67 -11.75
CA THR A 59 -3.41 -9.74 -11.43
C THR A 59 -1.99 -9.27 -11.75
N LEU A 60 -1.01 -10.14 -11.56
CA LEU A 60 0.38 -9.80 -11.88
C LEU A 60 0.54 -9.33 -13.33
N THR A 61 -0.20 -9.92 -14.26
CA THR A 61 -0.02 -9.73 -15.72
C THR A 61 -1.24 -9.24 -16.47
N GLU A 62 -2.43 -9.32 -15.88
CA GLU A 62 -3.69 -9.11 -16.62
C GLU A 62 -4.68 -8.28 -15.77
N ILE A 63 -5.69 -7.73 -16.46
CA ILE A 63 -6.83 -7.09 -15.83
C ILE A 63 -8.09 -7.88 -16.12
N HIS A 64 -8.93 -8.00 -15.10
CA HIS A 64 -10.22 -8.66 -15.17
C HIS A 64 -11.33 -7.72 -14.74
N VAL A 65 -12.53 -7.91 -15.23
CA VAL A 65 -13.72 -7.17 -14.85
C VAL A 65 -14.82 -8.12 -14.40
N SER A 66 -15.51 -7.72 -13.35
CA SER A 66 -16.78 -8.30 -12.91
C SER A 66 -17.87 -7.26 -13.12
N GLU A 67 -19.04 -7.68 -13.59
CA GLU A 67 -20.25 -6.85 -13.77
C GLU A 67 -21.37 -7.24 -12.77
N ASP A 68 -21.07 -8.15 -11.85
CA ASP A 68 -22.04 -8.78 -10.94
C ASP A 68 -21.60 -8.72 -9.46
N GLY A 69 -20.72 -7.78 -9.11
CA GLY A 69 -20.26 -7.60 -7.74
C GLY A 69 -19.25 -8.66 -7.28
N GLY A 70 -18.50 -9.23 -8.22
CA GLY A 70 -17.45 -10.22 -7.95
C GLY A 70 -17.93 -11.65 -7.93
N GLU A 71 -19.14 -11.93 -8.44
CA GLU A 71 -19.60 -13.32 -8.60
C GLU A 71 -18.86 -14.03 -9.72
N THR A 72 -18.74 -13.36 -10.87
CA THR A 72 -17.98 -13.85 -12.03
C THR A 72 -16.96 -12.81 -12.50
N TRP A 73 -15.88 -13.29 -13.10
CA TRP A 73 -14.81 -12.45 -13.62
C TRP A 73 -14.51 -12.82 -15.07
N LYS A 74 -14.31 -11.80 -15.88
CA LYS A 74 -13.95 -11.94 -17.30
C LYS A 74 -12.61 -11.25 -17.52
N TRP A 75 -11.73 -11.93 -18.24
CA TRP A 75 -10.52 -11.32 -18.74
C TRP A 75 -10.86 -10.10 -19.60
N LEU A 76 -10.20 -8.98 -19.31
CA LEU A 76 -10.32 -7.75 -20.08
C LEU A 76 -9.08 -7.63 -20.95
N PRO A 77 -9.21 -7.71 -22.29
CA PRO A 77 -8.07 -7.59 -23.18
C PRO A 77 -7.51 -6.17 -23.13
N SER A 78 -6.66 -5.91 -22.15
CA SER A 78 -6.04 -4.62 -21.87
C SER A 78 -4.76 -4.46 -22.71
N GLY A 79 -4.92 -3.92 -23.92
CA GLY A 79 -3.77 -3.60 -24.78
C GLY A 79 -3.03 -2.36 -24.30
N GLY A 80 -1.72 -2.27 -24.62
CA GLY A 80 -0.90 -1.05 -24.42
C GLY A 80 -0.15 -0.98 -23.11
N ILE A 81 -0.18 -2.00 -22.26
CA ILE A 81 0.72 -2.13 -21.11
C ILE A 81 1.94 -2.94 -21.58
N ASP A 82 3.08 -2.26 -21.77
CA ASP A 82 4.31 -2.89 -22.23
C ASP A 82 4.99 -3.69 -21.12
N TYR A 83 4.92 -3.21 -19.88
CA TYR A 83 5.41 -3.90 -18.69
C TYR A 83 4.26 -4.60 -17.99
N ARG A 84 4.29 -5.93 -17.99
CA ARG A 84 3.20 -6.76 -17.47
C ARG A 84 3.42 -7.26 -16.04
N ASP A 85 4.25 -6.61 -15.27
CA ASP A 85 4.32 -6.85 -13.83
C ASP A 85 3.56 -5.72 -13.12
N ILE A 86 2.25 -5.92 -12.98
CA ILE A 86 1.34 -4.93 -12.38
C ILE A 86 1.48 -4.99 -10.87
N TRP A 87 1.73 -3.85 -10.26
CA TRP A 87 1.87 -3.71 -8.80
C TRP A 87 0.71 -3.00 -8.14
N THR A 88 0.08 -2.09 -8.85
CA THR A 88 -1.04 -1.32 -8.30
C THR A 88 -2.01 -0.92 -9.41
N MET A 89 -3.28 -0.76 -9.04
CA MET A 89 -4.33 -0.23 -9.89
C MET A 89 -5.21 0.71 -9.08
N ALA A 90 -5.63 1.81 -9.69
CA ALA A 90 -6.56 2.75 -9.09
C ALA A 90 -7.64 3.17 -10.11
N VAL A 91 -8.91 3.05 -9.72
CA VAL A 91 -10.05 3.58 -10.51
C VAL A 91 -10.27 5.03 -10.12
N HIS A 92 -10.50 5.90 -11.10
CA HIS A 92 -10.65 7.33 -10.85
C HIS A 92 -11.97 7.63 -10.12
N PRO A 93 -11.94 8.37 -9.00
CA PRO A 93 -13.12 8.54 -8.15
C PRO A 93 -14.21 9.43 -8.76
N THR A 94 -13.90 10.27 -9.75
CA THR A 94 -14.83 11.25 -10.35
C THR A 94 -14.87 11.25 -11.88
N ARG A 95 -14.11 10.37 -12.54
CA ARG A 95 -14.14 10.19 -13.99
C ARG A 95 -14.50 8.75 -14.34
N PRO A 96 -15.62 8.54 -15.03
CA PRO A 96 -15.99 7.20 -15.46
C PRO A 96 -14.95 6.63 -16.43
N ASP A 97 -14.79 5.33 -16.39
CA ASP A 97 -13.90 4.54 -17.27
C ASP A 97 -12.40 4.90 -17.20
N GLU A 98 -11.98 5.79 -16.30
CA GLU A 98 -10.56 6.16 -16.12
C GLU A 98 -9.89 5.28 -15.05
N ILE A 99 -8.86 4.53 -15.45
CA ILE A 99 -8.14 3.57 -14.61
C ILE A 99 -6.64 3.81 -14.77
N TYR A 100 -5.93 3.84 -13.65
CA TYR A 100 -4.47 3.93 -13.63
C TYR A 100 -3.85 2.63 -13.17
N VAL A 101 -2.70 2.29 -13.78
CA VAL A 101 -1.92 1.09 -13.45
C VAL A 101 -0.46 1.47 -13.25
N GLY A 102 0.14 0.97 -12.17
CA GLY A 102 1.55 1.09 -11.88
C GLY A 102 2.27 -0.26 -12.02
N THR A 103 3.47 -0.27 -12.58
CA THR A 103 4.19 -1.48 -12.98
C THR A 103 5.60 -1.59 -12.41
N LEU A 104 6.21 -2.76 -12.61
CA LEU A 104 7.63 -3.05 -12.52
C LEU A 104 8.16 -3.41 -13.93
N PRO A 105 9.20 -2.76 -14.49
CA PRO A 105 9.82 -1.53 -14.00
C PRO A 105 8.84 -0.38 -13.81
N ALA A 106 9.21 0.62 -13.01
CA ALA A 106 8.33 1.72 -12.64
C ALA A 106 7.84 2.49 -13.88
N ALA A 107 6.57 2.36 -14.18
CA ALA A 107 5.86 3.11 -15.19
C ALA A 107 4.41 3.31 -14.72
N VAL A 108 3.74 4.30 -15.26
CA VAL A 108 2.33 4.58 -15.00
C VAL A 108 1.58 4.57 -16.32
N TYR A 109 0.48 3.84 -16.35
CA TYR A 109 -0.40 3.73 -17.51
C TYR A 109 -1.78 4.25 -17.13
N VAL A 110 -2.51 4.80 -18.11
CA VAL A 110 -3.90 5.20 -17.96
C VAL A 110 -4.77 4.59 -19.04
N SER A 111 -5.92 4.11 -18.64
CA SER A 111 -7.05 3.79 -19.53
C SER A 111 -8.13 4.88 -19.37
N GLU A 112 -8.74 5.29 -20.46
CA GLU A 112 -9.87 6.21 -20.49
C GLU A 112 -11.12 5.55 -21.12
N ASN A 113 -11.12 4.20 -21.16
CA ASN A 113 -12.17 3.39 -21.78
C ASN A 113 -12.51 2.11 -21.00
N GLY A 114 -12.44 2.20 -19.66
CA GLY A 114 -12.80 1.10 -18.78
C GLY A 114 -11.82 -0.07 -18.84
N GLY A 115 -10.52 0.19 -19.05
CA GLY A 115 -9.48 -0.82 -19.06
C GLY A 115 -9.31 -1.57 -20.38
N ARG A 116 -10.05 -1.24 -21.45
CA ARG A 116 -9.93 -1.93 -22.76
C ARG A 116 -8.62 -1.63 -23.47
N SER A 117 -8.05 -0.47 -23.24
CA SER A 117 -6.70 -0.11 -23.69
C SER A 117 -6.04 0.85 -22.74
N PHE A 118 -4.73 0.81 -22.67
CA PHE A 118 -3.91 1.69 -21.85
C PHE A 118 -2.89 2.42 -22.72
N ARG A 119 -2.52 3.61 -22.28
CA ARG A 119 -1.37 4.35 -22.79
C ARG A 119 -0.42 4.69 -21.64
N GLU A 120 0.86 4.63 -21.90
CA GLU A 120 1.86 5.04 -20.91
C GLU A 120 1.81 6.57 -20.71
N LEU A 121 1.91 7.01 -19.46
CA LEU A 121 2.19 8.40 -19.10
C LEU A 121 3.70 8.63 -19.17
N SER A 122 4.26 8.64 -20.37
CA SER A 122 5.70 8.57 -20.66
C SER A 122 6.51 9.72 -20.05
N ALA A 123 5.87 10.87 -19.77
CA ALA A 123 6.50 11.98 -19.06
C ALA A 123 6.98 11.61 -17.64
N PHE A 124 6.44 10.53 -17.05
CA PHE A 124 6.91 9.99 -15.78
C PHE A 124 8.40 9.60 -15.82
N ARG A 125 8.88 9.13 -16.98
CA ARG A 125 10.28 8.77 -17.18
C ARG A 125 11.21 9.99 -17.30
N ASN A 126 10.67 11.20 -17.43
CA ASN A 126 11.46 12.44 -17.50
C ASN A 126 11.85 12.96 -16.10
N LEU A 127 11.41 12.30 -15.03
CA LEU A 127 11.87 12.63 -13.69
C LEU A 127 13.40 12.52 -13.62
N ALA A 128 14.05 13.53 -13.05
CA ALA A 128 15.51 13.70 -13.09
C ALA A 128 16.30 12.50 -12.56
N ASP A 129 15.73 11.80 -11.61
CA ASP A 129 16.36 10.66 -10.96
C ASP A 129 15.83 9.29 -11.43
N TYR A 130 14.95 9.25 -12.44
CA TYR A 130 14.34 8.01 -12.94
C TYR A 130 15.37 6.90 -13.19
N ASN A 131 16.44 7.19 -13.89
CA ASN A 131 17.50 6.24 -14.22
C ASN A 131 18.42 5.88 -13.03
N LYS A 132 18.22 6.53 -11.88
CA LYS A 132 18.96 6.25 -10.64
C LYS A 132 18.17 5.40 -9.65
N TRP A 133 16.90 5.13 -9.96
CA TRP A 133 16.04 4.33 -9.13
C TRP A 133 16.43 2.86 -9.18
N THR A 134 17.14 2.43 -8.20
CA THR A 134 17.56 1.03 -8.06
C THR A 134 17.86 0.73 -6.61
N PHE A 135 17.62 -0.51 -6.22
CA PHE A 135 17.92 -1.02 -4.90
C PHE A 135 19.20 -1.84 -4.90
N PRO A 136 20.14 -1.59 -3.99
CA PRO A 136 21.27 -2.47 -3.78
C PRO A 136 20.94 -3.59 -2.78
N PRO A 137 21.39 -4.87 -3.00
CA PRO A 137 22.13 -5.28 -4.20
C PRO A 137 21.18 -5.54 -5.37
N GLY A 138 21.60 -5.13 -6.57
CA GLY A 138 20.87 -5.46 -7.79
C GLY A 138 20.59 -6.95 -7.95
N PRO A 139 19.64 -7.33 -8.83
CA PRO A 139 19.01 -6.50 -9.88
C PRO A 139 17.60 -5.96 -9.50
N HIS A 140 17.42 -5.46 -8.29
CA HIS A 140 16.11 -4.91 -7.92
C HIS A 140 15.83 -3.63 -8.71
N VAL A 141 14.67 -3.59 -9.34
CA VAL A 141 14.24 -2.47 -10.18
C VAL A 141 13.12 -1.75 -9.43
N ALA A 142 13.15 -0.42 -9.43
CA ALA A 142 12.08 0.38 -8.86
C ALA A 142 10.73 0.05 -9.48
N HIS A 143 9.66 0.11 -8.70
CA HIS A 143 8.32 -0.11 -9.17
C HIS A 143 7.31 0.88 -8.59
N ALA A 144 6.27 1.18 -9.37
CA ALA A 144 5.16 2.01 -8.93
C ALA A 144 4.30 1.20 -7.96
N ARG A 145 4.51 1.40 -6.66
CA ARG A 145 3.99 0.58 -5.57
C ARG A 145 2.56 0.92 -5.21
N CYS A 146 2.21 2.20 -5.26
CA CYS A 146 0.88 2.69 -4.97
C CYS A 146 0.55 3.94 -5.79
N ILE A 147 -0.72 4.09 -6.15
CA ILE A 147 -1.28 5.26 -6.82
C ILE A 147 -2.37 5.84 -5.91
N THR A 148 -2.26 7.13 -5.59
CA THR A 148 -3.23 7.86 -4.80
C THR A 148 -3.93 8.88 -5.67
N LEU A 149 -5.26 8.75 -5.76
CA LEU A 149 -6.18 9.68 -6.43
C LEU A 149 -7.10 10.29 -5.37
N ASP A 150 -7.55 11.52 -5.59
CA ASP A 150 -8.43 12.23 -4.67
C ASP A 150 -9.51 12.99 -5.43
N ALA A 151 -10.77 12.73 -5.10
CA ALA A 151 -11.93 13.37 -5.73
C ALA A 151 -11.91 14.91 -5.64
N ARG A 152 -11.24 15.47 -4.64
CA ARG A 152 -11.13 16.91 -4.41
C ARG A 152 -10.13 17.61 -5.35
N VAL A 153 -9.19 16.85 -5.89
CA VAL A 153 -8.15 17.29 -6.84
C VAL A 153 -8.04 16.31 -8.01
N PRO A 154 -9.06 16.26 -8.87
CA PRO A 154 -9.26 15.18 -9.82
C PRO A 154 -8.19 15.07 -10.91
N ASP A 155 -7.38 16.11 -11.13
CA ASP A 155 -6.28 16.07 -12.10
C ASP A 155 -4.95 15.61 -11.50
N GLU A 156 -4.92 15.42 -10.18
CA GLU A 156 -3.71 15.05 -9.49
C GLU A 156 -3.56 13.53 -9.38
N ILE A 157 -2.34 13.07 -9.64
CA ILE A 157 -1.90 11.68 -9.47
C ILE A 157 -0.66 11.71 -8.57
N ILE A 158 -0.69 10.97 -7.46
CA ILE A 158 0.50 10.77 -6.63
C ILE A 158 0.90 9.30 -6.73
N VAL A 159 2.18 9.05 -6.96
CA VAL A 159 2.74 7.71 -7.10
C VAL A 159 3.85 7.51 -6.07
N GLY A 160 3.68 6.51 -5.22
CA GLY A 160 4.74 5.98 -4.38
C GLY A 160 5.56 4.95 -5.15
N ILE A 161 6.86 5.15 -5.15
CA ILE A 161 7.79 4.33 -5.91
C ILE A 161 8.71 3.64 -4.91
N GLU A 162 8.57 2.30 -4.80
CA GLU A 162 9.53 1.51 -4.03
C GLU A 162 10.87 1.65 -4.72
N GLU A 163 11.86 2.19 -3.99
CA GLU A 163 13.21 2.56 -4.44
C GLU A 163 13.30 3.83 -5.34
N GLY A 164 12.25 4.65 -5.38
CA GLY A 164 12.22 5.86 -6.21
C GLY A 164 11.71 7.12 -5.52
N GLY A 165 11.10 6.99 -4.32
CA GLY A 165 10.49 8.12 -3.62
C GLY A 165 9.05 8.38 -4.02
N ILE A 166 8.66 9.64 -4.19
CA ILE A 166 7.27 10.03 -4.46
C ILE A 166 7.22 10.99 -5.64
N ALA A 167 6.45 10.65 -6.65
CA ALA A 167 6.18 11.49 -7.81
C ALA A 167 4.75 12.02 -7.79
N ARG A 168 4.54 13.22 -8.31
CA ARG A 168 3.22 13.84 -8.48
C ARG A 168 3.07 14.42 -9.88
N SER A 169 1.90 14.23 -10.45
CA SER A 169 1.39 15.00 -11.57
C SER A 169 0.18 15.81 -11.11
N ARG A 170 0.00 17.03 -11.62
CA ARG A 170 -1.18 17.87 -11.38
C ARG A 170 -2.01 18.10 -12.64
N ASP A 171 -1.66 17.43 -13.73
CA ASP A 171 -2.21 17.60 -15.07
C ASP A 171 -2.45 16.25 -15.77
N ARG A 172 -2.94 15.26 -14.98
CA ARG A 172 -3.30 13.92 -15.47
C ARG A 172 -2.12 13.18 -16.13
N GLY A 173 -0.91 13.41 -15.62
CA GLY A 173 0.29 12.72 -16.09
C GLY A 173 0.98 13.37 -17.30
N ALA A 174 0.56 14.58 -17.71
CA ALA A 174 1.24 15.31 -18.78
C ALA A 174 2.63 15.81 -18.34
N THR A 175 2.75 16.22 -17.06
CA THR A 175 4.02 16.54 -16.42
C THR A 175 4.13 15.91 -15.05
N TRP A 176 5.37 15.74 -14.57
CA TRP A 176 5.66 15.11 -13.27
C TRP A 176 6.73 15.87 -12.50
N GLU A 177 6.58 15.90 -11.19
CA GLU A 177 7.52 16.46 -10.24
C GLU A 177 7.87 15.43 -9.15
N ASP A 178 9.11 15.46 -8.65
CA ASP A 178 9.52 14.73 -7.43
C ASP A 178 9.07 15.53 -6.22
N ILE A 179 8.22 14.92 -5.40
CA ILE A 179 7.73 15.49 -4.14
C ILE A 179 8.29 14.76 -2.90
N SER A 180 9.42 14.08 -3.07
CA SER A 180 10.10 13.41 -1.95
C SER A 180 10.75 14.37 -0.95
N GLY A 181 10.65 15.67 -1.15
CA GLY A 181 11.28 16.73 -0.34
C GLY A 181 12.40 17.47 -1.08
N PRO A 182 13.18 18.32 -0.40
CA PRO A 182 14.23 19.13 -1.01
C PRO A 182 15.26 18.30 -1.78
N ALA A 183 15.82 18.82 -2.84
CA ALA A 183 16.90 18.15 -3.57
C ALA A 183 18.10 17.92 -2.62
N SER A 184 18.56 16.67 -2.54
CA SER A 184 19.69 16.30 -1.69
C SER A 184 20.81 15.69 -2.53
N ALA A 185 22.03 16.13 -2.32
CA ALA A 185 23.22 15.56 -2.94
C ALA A 185 23.50 14.10 -2.49
N THR A 186 22.85 13.68 -1.38
CA THR A 186 23.02 12.35 -0.77
C THR A 186 21.83 11.42 -0.99
N ALA A 187 20.86 11.82 -1.82
CA ALA A 187 19.59 11.08 -2.02
C ALA A 187 19.80 9.64 -2.52
N PHE A 188 20.91 9.38 -3.20
CA PHE A 188 21.28 8.04 -3.67
C PHE A 188 22.70 7.70 -3.19
N PRO A 189 22.88 6.70 -2.31
CA PRO A 189 24.20 6.30 -1.89
C PRO A 189 25.01 5.83 -3.11
N LYS A 190 26.27 6.22 -3.20
CA LYS A 190 27.19 5.67 -4.19
C LYS A 190 27.44 4.20 -3.83
N ILE A 191 26.89 3.31 -4.63
CA ILE A 191 27.06 1.86 -4.46
C ILE A 191 28.40 1.48 -5.09
N ASN A 192 29.47 1.60 -4.34
CA ASN A 192 30.80 1.17 -4.77
C ASN A 192 31.52 0.38 -3.67
N ASP A 193 30.78 -0.27 -2.79
CA ASP A 193 31.39 -1.19 -1.83
C ASP A 193 31.35 -2.63 -2.36
N PRO A 194 32.47 -3.21 -2.81
CA PRO A 194 32.53 -4.60 -3.26
C PRO A 194 32.20 -5.62 -2.18
N ALA A 195 32.14 -5.24 -0.91
CA ALA A 195 31.74 -6.10 0.20
C ALA A 195 30.21 -6.16 0.39
N GLY A 196 29.42 -5.35 -0.35
CA GLY A 196 27.97 -5.32 -0.27
C GLY A 196 27.42 -4.85 1.08
N ILE A 197 28.28 -4.25 1.90
CA ILE A 197 27.89 -3.63 3.17
C ILE A 197 27.93 -2.13 2.91
N VAL A 198 26.81 -1.57 2.52
CA VAL A 198 26.65 -0.12 2.51
C VAL A 198 26.31 0.28 3.94
N PRO A 199 27.19 0.99 4.66
CA PRO A 199 26.79 1.67 5.88
C PRO A 199 25.85 2.79 5.43
N TYR A 200 24.55 2.50 5.37
CA TYR A 200 23.55 3.52 5.19
C TYR A 200 23.51 4.30 6.51
N GLU A 201 24.20 5.41 6.55
CA GLU A 201 24.07 6.38 7.64
C GLU A 201 22.69 7.01 7.54
N MET A 202 21.69 6.34 8.10
CA MET A 202 20.32 6.84 8.19
C MET A 202 20.12 7.85 9.31
N GLY A 203 21.18 8.37 9.85
CA GLY A 203 21.17 9.28 10.99
C GLY A 203 20.78 10.72 10.67
N LYS A 204 20.59 11.10 9.43
CA LYS A 204 20.37 12.49 9.05
C LYS A 204 19.30 12.67 7.97
N HIS A 205 18.14 12.04 8.10
CA HIS A 205 16.95 12.47 7.36
C HIS A 205 16.19 13.63 8.08
N GLU A 206 16.95 14.50 8.73
CA GLU A 206 16.49 15.84 9.12
C GLU A 206 16.55 16.82 7.93
N ASP A 207 16.89 16.30 6.74
CA ASP A 207 16.99 17.09 5.51
C ASP A 207 15.61 17.38 4.86
N GLY A 208 14.54 16.96 5.51
CA GLY A 208 13.18 17.18 5.01
C GLY A 208 12.75 16.24 3.89
N ARG A 209 13.47 15.14 3.62
CA ARG A 209 13.11 14.15 2.60
C ARG A 209 12.44 12.91 3.19
N VAL A 210 11.53 12.31 2.40
CA VAL A 210 11.05 10.95 2.67
C VAL A 210 12.12 9.92 2.29
N TYR A 211 12.16 8.81 3.01
CA TYR A 211 12.99 7.68 2.59
C TYR A 211 12.43 7.06 1.30
N ARG A 212 13.29 6.81 0.31
CA ARG A 212 12.90 6.47 -1.06
C ARG A 212 12.22 5.12 -1.27
N ASP A 213 12.38 4.18 -0.34
CA ASP A 213 11.71 2.88 -0.36
C ASP A 213 10.27 3.05 0.14
N VAL A 214 9.43 3.65 -0.71
CA VAL A 214 8.06 4.03 -0.37
C VAL A 214 7.12 2.86 -0.61
N HIS A 215 6.48 2.39 0.45
CA HIS A 215 5.54 1.28 0.39
C HIS A 215 4.09 1.73 0.22
N TRP A 216 3.72 2.85 0.84
CA TRP A 216 2.35 3.37 0.80
C TRP A 216 2.31 4.87 0.95
N ILE A 217 1.34 5.51 0.28
CA ILE A 217 1.04 6.92 0.45
C ILE A 217 -0.46 7.06 0.68
N THR A 218 -0.82 7.93 1.60
CA THR A 218 -2.20 8.33 1.81
C THR A 218 -2.27 9.81 2.10
N ARG A 219 -3.41 10.42 1.73
CA ARG A 219 -3.69 11.83 1.97
C ARG A 219 -4.63 11.99 3.16
N HIS A 220 -4.40 13.02 3.95
CA HIS A 220 -5.30 13.37 5.06
C HIS A 220 -6.72 13.65 4.55
N PRO A 221 -7.79 13.13 5.18
CA PRO A 221 -9.15 13.23 4.66
C PRO A 221 -9.67 14.65 4.48
N THR A 222 -9.19 15.63 5.26
CA THR A 222 -9.68 17.01 5.23
C THR A 222 -8.60 18.05 4.87
N ARG A 223 -7.31 17.74 5.03
CA ARG A 223 -6.18 18.64 4.72
C ARG A 223 -5.49 18.16 3.43
N LEU A 224 -5.70 18.86 2.32
CA LEU A 224 -5.18 18.47 1.00
C LEU A 224 -3.66 18.41 0.95
N GLU A 225 -2.98 19.33 1.61
CA GLU A 225 -1.51 19.39 1.60
C GLU A 225 -0.85 18.43 2.61
N THR A 226 -1.66 17.74 3.43
CA THR A 226 -1.12 16.77 4.40
C THR A 226 -1.11 15.37 3.78
N LEU A 227 0.10 14.83 3.63
CA LEU A 227 0.38 13.50 3.11
C LEU A 227 1.09 12.67 4.15
N PHE A 228 0.84 11.36 4.14
CA PHE A 228 1.57 10.39 4.95
C PHE A 228 2.22 9.36 4.01
N ALA A 229 3.43 8.93 4.36
CA ALA A 229 4.12 7.87 3.67
C ALA A 229 4.64 6.83 4.65
N SER A 230 4.42 5.55 4.35
CA SER A 230 5.10 4.44 5.01
C SER A 230 6.22 3.94 4.12
N THR A 231 7.35 3.60 4.72
CA THR A 231 8.58 3.24 4.01
C THR A 231 9.29 2.07 4.68
N GLY A 232 10.30 1.51 4.02
CA GLY A 232 11.18 0.52 4.62
C GLY A 232 11.88 0.98 5.91
N LEU A 233 11.81 2.28 6.24
CA LEU A 233 12.56 2.87 7.35
C LEU A 233 11.73 3.85 8.20
N GLY A 234 10.47 3.58 8.35
CA GLY A 234 9.55 4.34 9.19
C GLY A 234 8.47 5.06 8.43
N THR A 235 7.79 5.95 9.11
CA THR A 235 6.72 6.76 8.57
C THR A 235 7.10 8.22 8.50
N TYR A 236 6.54 8.89 7.51
CA TYR A 236 6.79 10.30 7.25
C TYR A 236 5.47 11.02 7.03
N LYS A 237 5.46 12.30 7.39
CA LYS A 237 4.37 13.23 7.16
C LYS A 237 4.87 14.46 6.46
N SER A 238 4.13 14.94 5.49
CA SER A 238 4.27 16.26 4.90
C SER A 238 3.01 17.07 5.18
N ASP A 239 3.13 18.31 5.58
CA ASP A 239 2.02 19.26 5.73
C ASP A 239 2.03 20.34 4.63
N ASN A 240 2.87 20.20 3.61
CA ASN A 240 3.05 21.15 2.52
C ASN A 240 3.12 20.48 1.13
N GLY A 241 2.34 19.42 0.94
CA GLY A 241 2.18 18.76 -0.35
C GLY A 241 3.42 18.02 -0.85
N GLY A 242 4.29 17.58 0.06
CA GLY A 242 5.51 16.85 -0.28
C GLY A 242 6.74 17.71 -0.50
N ASN A 243 6.63 19.05 -0.35
CA ASN A 243 7.80 19.93 -0.44
C ASN A 243 8.84 19.65 0.65
N SER A 244 8.38 19.20 1.82
CA SER A 244 9.24 18.65 2.87
C SER A 244 8.50 17.61 3.69
N TRP A 245 9.27 16.70 4.30
CA TRP A 245 8.77 15.58 5.09
C TRP A 245 9.41 15.55 6.46
N THR A 246 8.62 15.22 7.46
CA THR A 246 9.06 14.98 8.83
C THR A 246 8.87 13.53 9.18
N LYS A 247 9.87 12.91 9.77
CA LYS A 247 9.77 11.53 10.24
C LYS A 247 8.89 11.43 11.48
N CYS A 248 7.90 10.56 11.47
CA CYS A 248 6.88 10.40 12.50
C CYS A 248 7.00 9.03 13.17
N GLU A 249 7.82 8.93 14.22
CA GLU A 249 8.14 7.63 14.84
C GLU A 249 7.94 7.60 16.36
N TYR A 250 7.46 8.68 16.97
CA TYR A 250 7.26 8.72 18.41
C TYR A 250 6.24 7.65 18.85
N GLY A 251 6.66 6.76 19.75
CA GLY A 251 5.85 5.61 20.18
C GLY A 251 5.94 4.36 19.30
N MET A 252 6.62 4.41 18.15
CA MET A 252 6.83 3.25 17.29
C MET A 252 7.99 2.39 17.78
N GLY A 253 7.76 1.09 17.97
CA GLY A 253 8.81 0.11 18.28
C GLY A 253 9.39 -0.57 17.04
N ARG A 254 8.84 -0.33 15.84
CA ARG A 254 9.16 -1.01 14.58
C ARG A 254 9.39 0.02 13.48
N ALA A 255 10.33 -0.25 12.57
CA ALA A 255 10.70 0.70 11.52
C ALA A 255 10.22 0.31 10.11
N TYR A 256 10.11 -0.99 9.80
CA TYR A 256 9.66 -1.42 8.48
C TYR A 256 8.14 -1.27 8.38
N ALA A 257 7.70 -0.13 7.86
CA ALA A 257 6.30 0.25 7.81
C ALA A 257 5.65 -0.16 6.47
N ILE A 258 4.57 -0.91 6.54
CA ILE A 258 3.76 -1.33 5.40
C ILE A 258 2.31 -1.11 5.78
N PRO A 259 1.35 -1.43 4.98
CA PRO A 259 0.18 -0.64 4.65
C PRO A 259 -0.20 0.38 5.71
N MET A 260 -0.71 1.48 5.24
CA MET A 260 -1.25 2.58 6.04
C MET A 260 -2.68 2.85 5.63
N CYS A 261 -3.52 3.25 6.58
CA CYS A 261 -4.91 3.55 6.31
C CYS A 261 -5.37 4.73 7.15
N ASN A 262 -5.97 5.74 6.53
CA ASN A 262 -6.65 6.82 7.24
C ASN A 262 -8.06 6.39 7.65
N HIS A 263 -8.48 6.86 8.81
CA HIS A 263 -9.89 6.73 9.21
C HIS A 263 -10.72 7.80 8.48
N PRO A 264 -11.79 7.45 7.76
CA PRO A 264 -12.47 8.41 6.88
C PRO A 264 -13.21 9.53 7.61
N THR A 265 -13.70 9.30 8.82
CA THR A 265 -14.48 10.28 9.61
C THR A 265 -13.79 10.78 10.87
N ALA A 266 -12.65 10.18 11.26
CA ALA A 266 -11.76 10.69 12.30
C ALA A 266 -10.43 11.11 11.61
N PRO A 267 -10.35 12.32 11.05
CA PRO A 267 -9.35 12.67 10.06
C PRO A 267 -7.90 12.62 10.57
N ASP A 268 -7.70 12.82 11.87
CA ASP A 268 -6.37 12.72 12.50
C ASP A 268 -6.01 11.27 12.90
N ARG A 269 -6.92 10.31 12.70
CA ARG A 269 -6.67 8.91 13.00
C ARG A 269 -6.07 8.17 11.81
N VAL A 270 -4.94 7.52 12.06
CA VAL A 270 -4.20 6.74 11.06
C VAL A 270 -3.83 5.38 11.64
N TYR A 271 -3.96 4.33 10.86
CA TYR A 271 -3.52 2.97 11.20
C TYR A 271 -2.30 2.59 10.37
N LEU A 272 -1.43 1.81 10.98
CA LEU A 272 -0.16 1.38 10.39
C LEU A 272 0.17 -0.06 10.80
N GLY A 273 0.57 -0.87 9.84
CA GLY A 273 1.29 -2.11 10.10
C GLY A 273 2.79 -1.85 10.06
N ALA A 274 3.52 -2.21 11.11
CA ALA A 274 4.96 -2.04 11.13
C ALA A 274 5.66 -3.30 11.66
N ALA A 275 6.75 -3.68 11.01
CA ALA A 275 7.54 -4.87 11.32
C ALA A 275 8.95 -4.52 11.81
N GLU A 276 9.55 -5.44 12.55
CA GLU A 276 10.96 -5.34 12.95
C GLU A 276 11.87 -5.74 11.79
N ASN A 277 11.46 -6.75 11.02
CA ASN A 277 12.23 -7.33 9.93
C ASN A 277 11.46 -7.18 8.61
N GLY A 278 12.19 -6.96 7.52
CA GLY A 278 11.63 -6.99 6.16
C GLY A 278 11.08 -8.37 5.77
N PRO A 279 10.42 -8.49 4.60
CA PRO A 279 9.83 -9.74 4.15
C PRO A 279 10.84 -10.89 4.07
N ALA A 280 10.37 -12.11 4.36
CA ALA A 280 11.19 -13.32 4.24
C ALA A 280 11.70 -13.59 2.81
N ALA A 281 11.00 -13.05 1.81
CA ALA A 281 11.40 -13.13 0.41
C ALA A 281 12.62 -12.26 0.06
N TRP A 282 13.05 -11.39 0.97
CA TRP A 282 14.26 -10.57 0.85
C TRP A 282 15.39 -11.25 1.63
N PRO A 283 16.08 -12.23 1.06
CA PRO A 283 17.11 -12.96 1.78
C PRO A 283 18.24 -12.00 2.12
N GLY A 284 18.45 -11.81 3.40
CA GLY A 284 19.63 -11.15 3.89
C GLY A 284 19.44 -9.77 4.48
N TYR A 285 18.25 -9.23 4.66
CA TYR A 285 18.05 -7.89 5.20
C TYR A 285 17.33 -7.90 6.54
N ARG A 286 17.93 -7.28 7.53
CA ARG A 286 17.35 -6.97 8.83
C ARG A 286 17.46 -5.47 9.08
N THR A 287 16.36 -4.80 9.30
CA THR A 287 16.35 -3.44 9.81
C THR A 287 16.52 -3.44 11.32
N VAL A 288 17.68 -3.05 11.80
CA VAL A 288 17.97 -2.93 13.24
C VAL A 288 18.09 -1.46 13.57
N ARG A 289 17.30 -0.99 14.52
CA ARG A 289 17.60 0.27 15.20
C ARG A 289 18.84 0.06 16.07
N ALA A 290 19.89 0.77 15.79
CA ALA A 290 21.11 0.76 16.59
C ALA A 290 21.47 2.20 16.99
N GLY A 291 21.28 2.51 18.29
CA GLY A 291 21.68 3.76 18.90
C GLY A 291 20.79 4.97 18.55
N PRO A 292 21.17 6.18 19.02
CA PRO A 292 20.38 7.39 18.85
C PRO A 292 20.26 7.86 17.39
N TYR A 293 20.98 7.22 16.48
CA TYR A 293 21.06 7.61 15.06
C TYR A 293 20.42 6.61 14.11
N ASN A 294 19.49 5.75 14.54
CA ASN A 294 18.76 4.84 13.65
C ASN A 294 19.63 4.22 12.53
N THR A 295 20.76 3.64 12.87
CA THR A 295 21.63 2.98 11.88
C THR A 295 20.95 1.69 11.42
N VAL A 296 20.60 1.57 10.14
CA VAL A 296 20.19 0.29 9.58
C VAL A 296 21.41 -0.52 9.26
N LYS A 297 21.55 -1.63 9.94
CA LYS A 297 22.51 -2.65 9.54
C LYS A 297 21.77 -3.69 8.69
N PHE A 298 22.12 -3.76 7.44
CA PHE A 298 21.73 -4.88 6.59
C PHE A 298 22.52 -6.11 7.07
N SER A 299 21.84 -7.08 7.65
CA SER A 299 22.46 -8.33 8.04
C SER A 299 21.89 -9.46 7.18
N ARG A 300 22.73 -10.42 6.82
CA ARG A 300 22.34 -11.60 6.02
C ARG A 300 21.49 -12.62 6.81
N ASN A 301 20.84 -12.22 7.89
CA ASN A 301 19.98 -13.11 8.66
C ASN A 301 18.58 -13.13 8.03
N THR A 302 18.13 -14.29 7.63
CA THR A 302 16.77 -14.49 7.11
C THR A 302 15.74 -14.26 8.21
N SER A 303 14.53 -13.85 7.87
CA SER A 303 13.42 -13.69 8.81
C SER A 303 13.11 -14.98 9.58
N ALA A 304 13.35 -16.15 8.98
CA ALA A 304 13.26 -17.45 9.64
C ALA A 304 14.23 -17.60 10.82
N GLN A 305 15.43 -17.01 10.70
CA GLN A 305 16.44 -17.03 11.78
C GLN A 305 16.18 -16.01 12.88
N THR A 306 15.35 -15.01 12.63
CA THR A 306 15.06 -13.89 13.57
C THR A 306 13.69 -13.98 14.25
N GLY A 307 12.95 -15.08 14.05
CA GLY A 307 11.61 -15.24 14.62
C GLY A 307 10.51 -14.54 13.82
N GLY A 308 10.71 -14.33 12.51
CA GLY A 308 9.73 -13.75 11.61
C GLY A 308 9.73 -12.22 11.57
N ALA A 309 8.68 -11.63 10.99
CA ALA A 309 8.54 -10.19 10.80
C ALA A 309 8.36 -9.41 12.11
N LYS A 310 7.78 -10.04 13.11
CA LYS A 310 7.42 -9.44 14.40
C LYS A 310 6.57 -8.18 14.24
N THR A 311 5.56 -8.28 13.38
CA THR A 311 4.67 -7.18 13.03
C THR A 311 3.80 -6.74 14.20
N GLN A 312 3.58 -5.44 14.31
CA GLN A 312 2.64 -4.78 15.22
C GLN A 312 1.69 -3.91 14.42
N ILE A 313 0.47 -3.76 14.95
CA ILE A 313 -0.50 -2.79 14.46
C ILE A 313 -0.44 -1.57 15.37
N LEU A 314 -0.37 -0.40 14.76
CA LEU A 314 -0.28 0.88 15.45
C LEU A 314 -1.42 1.79 15.03
N ARG A 315 -1.83 2.68 15.94
CA ARG A 315 -2.78 3.76 15.67
C ARG A 315 -2.19 5.09 16.16
N SER A 316 -2.33 6.10 15.33
CA SER A 316 -2.18 7.50 15.72
C SER A 316 -3.58 8.12 15.80
N ASP A 317 -3.81 8.97 16.78
CA ASP A 317 -5.02 9.79 16.92
C ASP A 317 -4.71 11.29 16.78
N ASP A 318 -3.47 11.66 16.41
CA ASP A 318 -2.94 13.01 16.29
C ASP A 318 -2.21 13.25 14.95
N ALA A 319 -2.75 12.67 13.88
CA ALA A 319 -2.22 12.79 12.52
C ALA A 319 -0.73 12.40 12.41
N GLY A 320 -0.34 11.30 13.04
CA GLY A 320 1.00 10.73 12.96
C GLY A 320 2.02 11.36 13.90
N ALA A 321 1.66 12.32 14.74
CA ALA A 321 2.61 12.93 15.68
C ALA A 321 3.06 11.93 16.77
N SER A 322 2.15 11.04 17.18
CA SER A 322 2.47 9.93 18.08
C SER A 322 1.73 8.65 17.67
N TRP A 323 2.29 7.50 18.07
CA TRP A 323 1.75 6.17 17.75
C TRP A 323 1.62 5.33 19.00
N ARG A 324 0.51 4.63 19.11
CA ARG A 324 0.33 3.59 20.12
C ARG A 324 0.22 2.21 19.48
N VAL A 325 0.86 1.23 20.07
CA VAL A 325 0.72 -0.18 19.67
C VAL A 325 -0.63 -0.68 20.14
N LEU A 326 -1.39 -1.29 19.23
CA LEU A 326 -2.67 -1.94 19.55
C LEU A 326 -2.39 -3.38 19.96
N THR A 327 -2.89 -3.78 21.15
CA THR A 327 -2.58 -5.09 21.74
C THR A 327 -3.81 -5.89 22.14
N ASP A 328 -4.97 -5.24 22.37
CA ASP A 328 -6.17 -5.96 22.79
C ASP A 328 -6.72 -6.79 21.64
N GLY A 329 -6.64 -8.12 21.80
CA GLY A 329 -7.03 -9.10 20.80
C GLY A 329 -6.07 -9.30 19.63
N LEU A 330 -4.96 -8.56 19.58
CA LEU A 330 -3.90 -8.72 18.57
C LEU A 330 -2.68 -9.43 19.15
N PRO A 331 -1.95 -10.22 18.34
CA PRO A 331 -0.71 -10.82 18.78
C PRO A 331 0.40 -9.77 18.97
N SER A 332 1.17 -9.90 20.02
CA SER A 332 2.31 -9.02 20.32
C SER A 332 3.52 -9.39 19.45
N GLY A 333 3.61 -8.86 18.24
CA GLY A 333 4.74 -9.17 17.34
C GLY A 333 4.49 -10.42 16.51
N TYR A 334 3.57 -10.29 15.56
CA TYR A 334 3.18 -11.38 14.68
C TYR A 334 4.32 -11.77 13.72
N SER A 335 4.48 -13.08 13.47
CA SER A 335 5.58 -13.62 12.64
C SER A 335 5.49 -13.22 11.16
N HIS A 336 4.32 -12.86 10.67
CA HIS A 336 4.06 -12.49 9.28
C HIS A 336 3.79 -11.00 9.14
N MET A 337 4.01 -10.48 7.92
CA MET A 337 3.76 -9.08 7.58
C MET A 337 2.27 -8.82 7.45
N THR A 338 1.85 -7.58 7.72
CA THR A 338 0.54 -7.11 7.26
C THR A 338 0.54 -6.94 5.75
N CYS A 339 -0.57 -7.29 5.11
CA CYS A 339 -0.74 -7.13 3.65
C CYS A 339 -1.77 -6.06 3.28
N GLY A 340 -2.62 -5.62 4.20
CA GLY A 340 -3.61 -4.59 3.93
C GLY A 340 -4.48 -4.26 5.12
N PHE A 341 -5.01 -3.04 5.11
CA PHE A 341 -6.17 -2.63 5.91
C PHE A 341 -7.37 -2.45 5.01
N ALA A 342 -8.55 -2.73 5.52
CA ALA A 342 -9.80 -2.44 4.85
C ALA A 342 -10.78 -1.85 5.86
N VAL A 343 -11.20 -0.60 5.61
CA VAL A 343 -12.20 0.10 6.42
C VAL A 343 -13.57 -0.16 5.83
N ASN A 344 -14.53 -0.47 6.69
CA ASN A 344 -15.91 -0.63 6.28
C ASN A 344 -16.48 0.72 5.79
N PRO A 345 -16.89 0.82 4.52
CA PRO A 345 -17.41 2.08 3.98
C PRO A 345 -18.79 2.46 4.55
N LEU A 346 -19.49 1.53 5.21
CA LEU A 346 -20.80 1.74 5.81
C LEU A 346 -20.72 2.06 7.31
N ASP A 347 -19.67 1.58 7.98
CA ASP A 347 -19.41 1.82 9.40
C ASP A 347 -17.90 1.95 9.62
N ASN A 348 -17.43 3.17 9.66
CA ASN A 348 -16.00 3.50 9.70
C ASN A 348 -15.28 3.02 10.99
N ASN A 349 -16.01 2.58 12.02
CA ASN A 349 -15.41 1.95 13.19
C ASN A 349 -15.02 0.49 12.93
N SER A 350 -15.60 -0.13 11.90
CA SER A 350 -15.29 -1.50 11.51
C SER A 350 -14.09 -1.53 10.55
N ILE A 351 -13.03 -2.20 10.95
CA ILE A 351 -11.76 -2.26 10.19
C ILE A 351 -11.27 -3.71 10.22
N CYS A 352 -10.75 -4.16 9.09
CA CYS A 352 -10.00 -5.41 9.00
C CYS A 352 -8.52 -5.15 8.74
N VAL A 353 -7.66 -6.03 9.26
CA VAL A 353 -6.25 -6.13 8.88
C VAL A 353 -5.93 -7.57 8.48
N GLY A 354 -5.29 -7.73 7.33
CA GLY A 354 -4.83 -9.02 6.82
C GLY A 354 -3.33 -9.20 7.00
N TYR A 355 -2.90 -10.45 7.21
CA TYR A 355 -1.52 -10.85 7.28
C TYR A 355 -1.17 -11.80 6.14
N THR A 356 0.09 -11.83 5.73
CA THR A 356 0.55 -12.59 4.56
C THR A 356 0.41 -14.12 4.69
N ASP A 357 0.21 -14.64 5.90
CA ASP A 357 -0.11 -16.05 6.14
C ASP A 357 -1.61 -16.36 6.03
N GLY A 358 -2.45 -15.34 5.86
CA GLY A 358 -3.90 -15.49 5.73
C GLY A 358 -4.71 -15.22 7.00
N ALA A 359 -4.07 -14.91 8.10
CA ALA A 359 -4.80 -14.47 9.29
C ALA A 359 -5.43 -13.10 9.07
N ILE A 360 -6.67 -12.95 9.49
CA ILE A 360 -7.42 -11.68 9.42
C ILE A 360 -7.92 -11.34 10.81
N TYR A 361 -7.73 -10.11 11.21
CA TYR A 361 -8.28 -9.55 12.44
C TYR A 361 -9.21 -8.40 12.10
N ALA A 362 -10.26 -8.26 12.88
CA ALA A 362 -11.25 -7.20 12.71
C ALA A 362 -11.57 -6.51 14.03
N THR A 363 -11.98 -5.27 13.93
CA THR A 363 -12.50 -4.44 15.01
C THR A 363 -13.81 -3.79 14.58
N ASP A 364 -14.68 -3.42 15.52
CA ASP A 364 -15.90 -2.61 15.32
C ASP A 364 -15.96 -1.40 16.25
N ASP A 365 -14.86 -1.11 16.93
CA ASP A 365 -14.69 0.03 17.84
C ASP A 365 -13.47 0.90 17.46
N ALA A 366 -13.18 1.01 16.16
CA ALA A 366 -12.08 1.79 15.61
C ALA A 366 -10.70 1.37 16.15
N GLY A 367 -10.53 0.08 16.47
CA GLY A 367 -9.25 -0.52 16.82
C GLY A 367 -8.91 -0.52 18.31
N ASP A 368 -9.86 -0.28 19.20
CA ASP A 368 -9.59 -0.40 20.62
C ASP A 368 -9.55 -1.88 21.02
N ARG A 369 -10.38 -2.74 20.43
CA ARG A 369 -10.36 -4.18 20.62
C ARG A 369 -10.46 -4.92 19.29
N TRP A 370 -9.64 -5.94 19.11
CA TRP A 370 -9.61 -6.76 17.90
C TRP A 370 -10.03 -8.20 18.17
N ARG A 371 -10.53 -8.85 17.13
CA ARG A 371 -10.83 -10.28 17.15
C ARG A 371 -10.35 -10.94 15.86
N ARG A 372 -9.90 -12.18 15.96
CA ARG A 372 -9.56 -12.95 14.77
C ARG A 372 -10.84 -13.38 14.07
N LEU A 373 -10.93 -13.18 12.76
CA LEU A 373 -12.01 -13.74 11.96
C LEU A 373 -11.81 -15.24 11.78
N GLY A 374 -12.90 -16.00 11.85
CA GLY A 374 -12.94 -17.46 11.66
C GLY A 374 -12.76 -17.90 10.21
N ILE A 375 -11.94 -17.19 9.47
CA ILE A 375 -11.56 -17.48 8.08
C ILE A 375 -10.04 -17.45 7.97
N HIS A 376 -9.49 -18.34 7.14
CA HIS A 376 -8.06 -18.39 6.86
C HIS A 376 -7.83 -18.74 5.39
N GLN A 377 -6.99 -17.96 4.72
CA GLN A 377 -6.61 -18.16 3.32
C GLN A 377 -5.13 -17.85 3.14
N ASP A 378 -4.34 -18.85 2.80
CA ASP A 378 -2.89 -18.73 2.67
C ASP A 378 -2.46 -17.67 1.65
N LYS A 379 -1.27 -17.12 1.84
CA LYS A 379 -0.55 -16.27 0.89
C LYS A 379 -1.32 -15.02 0.46
N LEU A 380 -1.83 -14.25 1.40
CA LEU A 380 -2.47 -12.98 1.09
C LEU A 380 -1.48 -11.92 0.63
N TYR A 381 -1.84 -11.19 -0.41
CA TYR A 381 -1.20 -9.95 -0.87
C TYR A 381 -1.98 -8.70 -0.47
N GLY A 382 -3.26 -8.82 -0.20
CA GLY A 382 -4.11 -7.73 0.19
C GLY A 382 -5.50 -8.17 0.63
N ILE A 383 -6.23 -7.23 1.19
CA ILE A 383 -7.66 -7.37 1.49
C ILE A 383 -8.40 -6.12 1.04
N ARG A 384 -9.65 -6.27 0.59
CA ARG A 384 -10.53 -5.14 0.27
C ARG A 384 -11.91 -5.39 0.85
N LEU A 385 -12.54 -4.34 1.33
CA LEU A 385 -13.88 -4.37 1.89
C LEU A 385 -14.76 -3.41 1.10
N LEU A 386 -15.76 -3.96 0.43
CA LEU A 386 -16.67 -3.22 -0.44
C LEU A 386 -18.12 -3.49 -0.02
N PRO A 387 -19.05 -2.54 -0.21
CA PRO A 387 -20.48 -2.81 0.00
C PRO A 387 -20.94 -3.98 -0.85
N ALA A 388 -21.79 -4.84 -0.30
CA ALA A 388 -22.53 -5.82 -1.09
C ALA A 388 -23.61 -5.07 -1.89
N VAL A 389 -23.71 -5.33 -3.18
CA VAL A 389 -24.60 -4.65 -4.13
C VAL A 389 -25.56 -5.61 -4.79
#